data_389aac1c1b1923001515b5113f77e952
#
_entry.id   389aac1c1b1923001515b5113f77e952
#
_cell.length_a   1.000
_cell.length_b   1.000
_cell.length_c   1.000
_cell.angle_alpha   90.00
_cell.angle_beta   90.00
_cell.angle_gamma   90.00
#
_symmetry.space_group_name_H-M   'P 1'
#
loop_
_entity.id
_entity.type
_entity.pdbx_description
1 polymer ?
#
loop_
_entity_poly.entity_id
_entity_poly.type
_entity_poly.pdbx_seq_one_letter_code
_entity_poly.pdbx_strand_id
1 'polypeptide(L)'
;MKKQQLAARIWKSADQMRSKIDAGEYKDYILGFIFYKYLSEREVEFLKGNAWDDEDISELSEDDLKSVEWIQNNLGYFIAYENLYDTWIDKGADFDVSDVSDALSAFERNIADASCHVFKGIFKTLSLGLSKLGDSTQHQTKAIHDLLILIRPIPMGQKADYDVLGFIYEYLINMFAANAGKKAGEFYTPHAVSQLMADIVA
;
A
#
# COMPACT_ATOMS: atom_id res chain seq x y z
N MET A 1 -11.68 -8.91 -10.08
CA MET A 1 -11.11 -10.18 -9.49
C MET A 1 -12.02 -10.66 -8.37
N LYS A 2 -12.32 -11.97 -8.27
CA LYS A 2 -13.18 -12.50 -7.19
C LYS A 2 -12.45 -12.46 -5.84
N LYS A 3 -13.17 -12.18 -4.73
CA LYS A 3 -12.61 -12.10 -3.36
C LYS A 3 -11.71 -13.30 -2.99
N GLN A 4 -12.11 -14.51 -3.37
CA GLN A 4 -11.33 -15.73 -3.10
C GLN A 4 -9.97 -15.76 -3.83
N GLN A 5 -9.91 -15.26 -5.07
CA GLN A 5 -8.66 -15.18 -5.82
C GLN A 5 -7.72 -14.13 -5.22
N LEU A 6 -8.28 -13.02 -4.75
CA LEU A 6 -7.54 -11.99 -4.03
C LEU A 6 -6.95 -12.55 -2.74
N ALA A 7 -7.78 -13.19 -1.92
CA ALA A 7 -7.37 -13.84 -0.68
C ALA A 7 -6.21 -14.84 -0.89
N ALA A 8 -6.32 -15.71 -1.91
CA ALA A 8 -5.27 -16.68 -2.22
C ALA A 8 -3.94 -16.03 -2.65
N ARG A 9 -3.99 -14.91 -3.39
CA ARG A 9 -2.79 -14.14 -3.77
C ARG A 9 -2.11 -13.51 -2.57
N ILE A 10 -2.89 -12.84 -1.72
CA ILE A 10 -2.39 -12.21 -0.49
C ILE A 10 -1.76 -13.27 0.43
N TRP A 11 -2.41 -14.44 0.54
CA TRP A 11 -1.85 -15.54 1.33
C TRP A 11 -0.55 -16.08 0.76
N LYS A 12 -0.45 -16.20 -0.56
CA LYS A 12 0.77 -16.61 -1.22
C LYS A 12 1.93 -15.64 -0.96
N SER A 13 1.65 -14.32 -0.92
CA SER A 13 2.67 -13.33 -0.55
C SER A 13 3.11 -13.51 0.90
N ALA A 14 2.14 -13.75 1.79
CA ALA A 14 2.39 -14.02 3.19
C ALA A 14 3.30 -15.24 3.38
N ASP A 15 3.05 -16.29 2.65
CA ASP A 15 3.78 -17.56 2.78
C ASP A 15 5.23 -17.50 2.29
N GLN A 16 5.49 -16.72 1.25
CA GLN A 16 6.84 -16.52 0.69
C GLN A 16 7.79 -15.78 1.65
N MET A 17 7.26 -14.90 2.50
CA MET A 17 8.07 -14.11 3.43
C MET A 17 8.13 -14.69 4.86
N ARG A 18 7.31 -15.69 5.19
CA ARG A 18 7.27 -16.35 6.51
C ARG A 18 8.60 -16.91 7.00
N SER A 19 9.50 -17.25 6.10
CA SER A 19 10.82 -17.79 6.48
C SER A 19 11.79 -16.74 7.00
N LYS A 20 11.44 -15.43 6.89
CA LYS A 20 12.38 -14.34 7.14
C LYS A 20 11.91 -13.31 8.19
N ILE A 21 10.60 -13.23 8.47
CA ILE A 21 10.03 -12.19 9.33
C ILE A 21 8.96 -12.79 10.23
N ASP A 22 8.81 -12.23 11.45
CA ASP A 22 7.71 -12.59 12.36
C ASP A 22 6.35 -12.36 11.69
N ALA A 23 5.45 -13.35 11.85
CA ALA A 23 4.13 -13.31 11.22
C ALA A 23 3.31 -12.06 11.61
N GLY A 24 3.53 -11.52 12.80
CA GLY A 24 2.86 -10.30 13.28
C GLY A 24 3.32 -9.03 12.56
N GLU A 25 4.61 -8.91 12.23
CA GLU A 25 5.15 -7.75 11.51
C GLU A 25 4.85 -7.78 10.02
N TYR A 26 4.77 -8.98 9.45
CA TYR A 26 4.61 -9.20 8.02
C TYR A 26 3.32 -8.60 7.43
N LYS A 27 2.19 -8.69 8.16
CA LYS A 27 0.92 -8.09 7.73
C LYS A 27 1.07 -6.58 7.48
N ASP A 28 1.85 -5.90 8.32
CA ASP A 28 2.01 -4.46 8.27
C ASP A 28 2.80 -4.03 7.03
N TYR A 29 3.77 -4.87 6.59
CA TYR A 29 4.49 -4.61 5.32
C TYR A 29 3.61 -4.80 4.10
N ILE A 30 2.84 -5.91 4.04
CA ILE A 30 1.90 -6.13 2.94
C ILE A 30 0.87 -5.00 2.88
N LEU A 31 0.27 -4.65 4.02
CA LEU A 31 -0.71 -3.56 4.09
C LEU A 31 -0.08 -2.23 3.67
N GLY A 32 1.15 -1.94 4.10
CA GLY A 32 1.87 -0.74 3.72
C GLY A 32 2.07 -0.63 2.21
N PHE A 33 2.55 -1.69 1.54
CA PHE A 33 2.72 -1.70 0.09
C PHE A 33 1.41 -1.65 -0.69
N ILE A 34 0.37 -2.35 -0.22
CA ILE A 34 -0.96 -2.30 -0.81
C ILE A 34 -1.55 -0.89 -0.70
N PHE A 35 -1.36 -0.24 0.45
CA PHE A 35 -1.86 1.11 0.66
C PHE A 35 -1.07 2.15 -0.16
N TYR A 36 0.25 1.98 -0.28
CA TYR A 36 1.06 2.83 -1.15
C TYR A 36 0.61 2.70 -2.62
N LYS A 37 0.41 1.47 -3.10
CA LYS A 37 -0.15 1.21 -4.42
C LYS A 37 -1.50 1.91 -4.62
N TYR A 38 -2.38 1.82 -3.64
CA TYR A 38 -3.69 2.49 -3.70
C TYR A 38 -3.55 4.01 -3.86
N LEU A 39 -2.68 4.65 -3.07
CA LEU A 39 -2.47 6.09 -3.17
C LEU A 39 -1.84 6.48 -4.50
N SER A 40 -0.86 5.72 -4.97
CA SER A 40 -0.21 5.92 -6.27
C SER A 40 -1.22 5.79 -7.43
N GLU A 41 -2.02 4.72 -7.48
CA GLU A 41 -3.04 4.56 -8.53
C GLU A 41 -4.13 5.63 -8.45
N ARG A 42 -4.53 6.05 -7.24
CA ARG A 42 -5.51 7.11 -7.04
C ARG A 42 -5.02 8.45 -7.59
N GLU A 43 -3.73 8.78 -7.42
CA GLU A 43 -3.15 9.99 -7.99
C GLU A 43 -3.16 9.94 -9.52
N VAL A 44 -2.71 8.83 -10.11
CA VAL A 44 -2.76 8.65 -11.57
C VAL A 44 -4.19 8.70 -12.11
N GLU A 45 -5.16 8.06 -11.44
CA GLU A 45 -6.58 8.15 -11.84
C GLU A 45 -7.11 9.60 -11.76
N PHE A 46 -6.76 10.34 -10.73
CA PHE A 46 -7.13 11.75 -10.57
C PHE A 46 -6.55 12.60 -11.70
N LEU A 47 -5.27 12.44 -12.01
CA LEU A 47 -4.60 13.18 -13.08
C LEU A 47 -5.23 12.87 -14.45
N LYS A 48 -5.44 11.60 -14.78
CA LYS A 48 -6.13 11.19 -16.01
C LYS A 48 -7.56 11.69 -16.09
N GLY A 49 -8.26 11.76 -14.97
CA GLY A 49 -9.59 12.36 -14.87
C GLY A 49 -9.61 13.89 -15.13
N ASN A 50 -8.47 14.54 -14.99
CA ASN A 50 -8.25 15.98 -15.27
C ASN A 50 -7.49 16.22 -16.58
N ALA A 51 -7.57 15.29 -17.53
CA ALA A 51 -7.03 15.35 -18.88
C ALA A 51 -5.47 15.38 -18.98
N TRP A 52 -4.79 14.88 -17.96
CA TRP A 52 -3.35 14.59 -18.03
C TRP A 52 -3.14 13.29 -18.80
N ASP A 53 -2.22 13.29 -19.75
CA ASP A 53 -1.82 12.07 -20.45
C ASP A 53 -0.61 11.39 -19.80
N ASP A 54 -0.13 10.30 -20.40
CA ASP A 54 0.99 9.56 -19.83
C ASP A 54 2.32 10.32 -19.96
N GLU A 55 2.45 11.25 -20.93
CA GLU A 55 3.61 12.13 -21.09
C GLU A 55 3.63 13.19 -19.97
N ASP A 56 2.51 13.86 -19.72
CA ASP A 56 2.35 14.80 -18.61
C ASP A 56 2.68 14.13 -17.26
N ILE A 57 2.16 12.91 -17.04
CA ILE A 57 2.40 12.17 -15.80
C ILE A 57 3.87 11.78 -15.65
N SER A 58 4.56 11.46 -16.75
CA SER A 58 5.98 11.10 -16.72
C SER A 58 6.91 12.26 -16.33
N GLU A 59 6.42 13.49 -16.44
CA GLU A 59 7.16 14.72 -16.07
C GLU A 59 6.89 15.16 -14.62
N LEU A 60 6.02 14.45 -13.85
CA LEU A 60 5.73 14.78 -12.45
C LEU A 60 6.99 14.80 -11.59
N SER A 61 7.30 15.95 -11.04
CA SER A 61 8.47 16.19 -10.20
C SER A 61 8.15 17.08 -9.00
N GLU A 62 8.88 16.89 -7.90
CA GLU A 62 8.82 17.78 -6.74
C GLU A 62 9.26 19.22 -7.07
N ASP A 63 9.95 19.44 -8.19
CA ASP A 63 10.42 20.75 -8.65
C ASP A 63 9.30 21.60 -9.30
N ASP A 64 8.23 20.96 -9.79
CA ASP A 64 7.06 21.67 -10.28
C ASP A 64 6.08 22.00 -9.13
N LEU A 65 6.42 23.06 -8.41
CA LEU A 65 5.66 23.50 -7.24
C LEU A 65 4.17 23.78 -7.52
N LYS A 66 3.82 24.13 -8.76
CA LYS A 66 2.41 24.42 -9.11
C LYS A 66 1.60 23.12 -9.21
N SER A 67 2.13 22.14 -9.88
CA SER A 67 1.50 20.82 -9.97
C SER A 67 1.45 20.14 -8.60
N VAL A 68 2.53 20.23 -7.81
CA VAL A 68 2.57 19.72 -6.44
C VAL A 68 1.46 20.36 -5.59
N GLU A 69 1.38 21.69 -5.54
CA GLU A 69 0.36 22.40 -4.75
C GLU A 69 -1.06 22.06 -5.21
N TRP A 70 -1.28 21.99 -6.52
CA TRP A 70 -2.58 21.65 -7.07
C TRP A 70 -3.01 20.23 -6.71
N ILE A 71 -2.12 19.25 -6.83
CA ILE A 71 -2.39 17.84 -6.47
C ILE A 71 -2.63 17.73 -4.96
N GLN A 72 -1.78 18.34 -4.14
CA GLN A 72 -1.92 18.34 -2.69
C GLN A 72 -3.26 18.94 -2.22
N ASN A 73 -3.72 20.02 -2.85
CA ASN A 73 -5.00 20.66 -2.51
C ASN A 73 -6.20 19.75 -2.81
N ASN A 74 -6.07 18.83 -3.76
CA ASN A 74 -7.15 17.93 -4.16
C ASN A 74 -7.07 16.54 -3.48
N LEU A 75 -5.88 15.98 -3.32
CA LEU A 75 -5.67 14.63 -2.78
C LEU A 75 -5.17 14.63 -1.34
N GLY A 76 -4.54 15.70 -0.89
CA GLY A 76 -3.92 15.82 0.42
C GLY A 76 -2.46 15.36 0.46
N TYR A 77 -1.91 14.87 -0.64
CA TYR A 77 -0.53 14.40 -0.81
C TYR A 77 -0.10 14.55 -2.28
N PHE A 78 1.19 14.34 -2.53
CA PHE A 78 1.77 14.28 -3.88
C PHE A 78 2.82 13.16 -3.96
N ILE A 79 2.87 12.47 -5.11
CA ILE A 79 3.85 11.42 -5.42
C ILE A 79 4.48 11.76 -6.78
N ALA A 80 5.80 12.01 -6.81
CA ALA A 80 6.52 12.23 -8.07
C ALA A 80 6.53 10.96 -8.94
N TYR A 81 6.66 11.10 -10.26
CA TYR A 81 6.63 9.98 -11.21
C TYR A 81 7.58 8.85 -10.86
N GLU A 82 8.83 9.19 -10.50
CA GLU A 82 9.85 8.19 -10.10
C GLU A 82 9.45 7.36 -8.88
N ASN A 83 8.54 7.89 -8.07
CA ASN A 83 8.03 7.29 -6.83
C ASN A 83 6.69 6.58 -7.01
N LEU A 84 6.07 6.63 -8.20
CA LEU A 84 4.83 5.90 -8.47
C LEU A 84 5.07 4.38 -8.40
N TYR A 85 4.07 3.66 -7.92
CA TYR A 85 4.14 2.22 -7.72
C TYR A 85 4.50 1.44 -8.99
N ASP A 86 3.87 1.79 -10.12
CA ASP A 86 4.14 1.10 -11.40
C ASP A 86 5.52 1.46 -11.95
N THR A 87 6.02 2.67 -11.71
CA THR A 87 7.38 3.09 -12.09
C THR A 87 8.45 2.23 -11.41
N TRP A 88 8.25 1.85 -10.14
CA TRP A 88 9.17 0.92 -9.47
C TRP A 88 9.25 -0.43 -10.17
N ILE A 89 8.11 -0.95 -10.63
CA ILE A 89 8.06 -2.25 -11.32
C ILE A 89 8.71 -2.14 -12.70
N ASP A 90 8.50 -1.02 -13.37
CA ASP A 90 9.01 -0.78 -14.73
C ASP A 90 10.54 -0.54 -14.73
N LYS A 91 11.15 -0.17 -13.60
CA LYS A 91 12.63 -0.17 -13.43
C LYS A 91 13.24 -1.56 -13.59
N GLY A 92 12.50 -2.63 -13.37
CA GLY A 92 12.98 -4.00 -13.57
C GLY A 92 14.25 -4.32 -12.76
N ALA A 93 15.37 -4.53 -13.46
CA ALA A 93 16.67 -4.85 -12.83
C ALA A 93 17.32 -3.65 -12.13
N ASP A 94 16.93 -2.43 -12.47
CA ASP A 94 17.47 -1.20 -11.88
C ASP A 94 16.73 -0.79 -10.59
N PHE A 95 15.67 -1.52 -10.23
CA PHE A 95 14.96 -1.30 -8.97
C PHE A 95 15.81 -1.70 -7.76
N ASP A 96 15.87 -0.84 -6.77
CA ASP A 96 16.55 -1.09 -5.48
C ASP A 96 15.65 -0.73 -4.29
N VAL A 97 15.96 -1.30 -3.12
CA VAL A 97 15.23 -1.00 -1.87
C VAL A 97 15.30 0.48 -1.49
N SER A 98 16.34 1.20 -1.90
CA SER A 98 16.46 2.65 -1.69
C SER A 98 15.37 3.43 -2.42
N ASP A 99 14.91 2.97 -3.59
CA ASP A 99 13.79 3.61 -4.30
C ASP A 99 12.55 3.69 -3.39
N VAL A 100 12.27 2.61 -2.66
CA VAL A 100 11.13 2.59 -1.72
C VAL A 100 11.38 3.50 -0.53
N SER A 101 12.58 3.46 0.06
CA SER A 101 12.94 4.31 1.20
C SER A 101 12.83 5.79 0.87
N ASP A 102 13.33 6.17 -0.30
CA ASP A 102 13.31 7.55 -0.79
C ASP A 102 11.87 8.01 -1.09
N ALA A 103 11.08 7.15 -1.72
CA ALA A 103 9.69 7.41 -2.01
C ALA A 103 8.81 7.56 -0.75
N LEU A 104 9.03 6.72 0.27
CA LEU A 104 8.30 6.88 1.54
C LEU A 104 8.70 8.18 2.26
N SER A 105 9.98 8.56 2.17
CA SER A 105 10.48 9.83 2.71
C SER A 105 9.93 11.03 1.93
N ALA A 106 9.86 10.93 0.59
CA ALA A 106 9.28 11.93 -0.29
C ALA A 106 7.78 12.09 -0.01
N PHE A 107 7.04 10.99 0.13
CA PHE A 107 5.63 11.02 0.49
C PHE A 107 5.38 11.80 1.78
N GLU A 108 6.16 11.52 2.83
CA GLU A 108 6.01 12.20 4.14
C GLU A 108 6.26 13.72 4.02
N ARG A 109 7.19 14.15 3.16
CA ARG A 109 7.46 15.58 2.90
C ARG A 109 6.36 16.26 2.08
N ASN A 110 5.69 15.50 1.23
CA ASN A 110 4.72 15.99 0.27
C ASN A 110 3.26 15.82 0.74
N ILE A 111 3.04 15.64 2.04
CA ILE A 111 1.70 15.69 2.63
C ILE A 111 1.29 17.16 2.80
N ALA A 112 0.11 17.53 2.30
CA ALA A 112 -0.45 18.85 2.55
C ALA A 112 -0.68 19.09 4.05
N ASP A 113 -0.40 20.28 4.54
CA ASP A 113 -0.56 20.64 5.97
C ASP A 113 -1.95 20.29 6.52
N ALA A 114 -2.99 20.61 5.75
CA ALA A 114 -4.37 20.30 6.11
C ALA A 114 -4.65 18.79 6.24
N SER A 115 -3.86 17.95 5.59
CA SER A 115 -4.03 16.49 5.53
C SER A 115 -3.04 15.73 6.42
N CYS A 116 -2.19 16.43 7.15
CA CYS A 116 -1.22 15.81 8.08
C CYS A 116 -1.89 14.88 9.09
N HIS A 117 -3.07 15.21 9.58
CA HIS A 117 -3.81 14.40 10.53
C HIS A 117 -4.29 13.05 9.95
N VAL A 118 -4.34 12.92 8.61
CA VAL A 118 -4.75 11.69 7.90
C VAL A 118 -3.54 10.86 7.49
N PHE A 119 -2.51 11.49 6.91
CA PHE A 119 -1.45 10.77 6.20
C PHE A 119 -0.13 10.69 6.96
N LYS A 120 0.13 11.58 7.92
CA LYS A 120 1.42 11.63 8.60
C LYS A 120 1.73 10.34 9.36
N GLY A 121 2.87 9.75 9.05
CA GLY A 121 3.37 8.54 9.73
C GLY A 121 2.67 7.24 9.34
N ILE A 122 1.77 7.22 8.35
CA ILE A 122 1.06 6.00 7.92
C ILE A 122 2.01 4.91 7.41
N PHE A 123 3.16 5.30 6.85
CA PHE A 123 4.18 4.37 6.35
C PHE A 123 5.34 4.15 7.32
N LYS A 124 5.26 4.66 8.55
CA LYS A 124 6.35 4.56 9.52
C LYS A 124 6.77 3.11 9.80
N THR A 125 5.82 2.21 9.99
CA THR A 125 6.10 0.78 10.22
C THR A 125 6.77 0.14 9.02
N LEU A 126 6.30 0.45 7.80
CA LEU A 126 6.91 -0.03 6.56
C LEU A 126 8.34 0.47 6.42
N SER A 127 8.57 1.78 6.57
CA SER A 127 9.90 2.40 6.46
C SER A 127 10.91 1.80 7.44
N LEU A 128 10.52 1.63 8.71
CA LEU A 128 11.39 1.02 9.73
C LEU A 128 11.63 -0.47 9.50
N GLY A 129 10.73 -1.13 8.77
CA GLY A 129 10.78 -2.56 8.52
C GLY A 129 11.53 -2.98 7.27
N LEU A 130 11.86 -2.08 6.34
CA LEU A 130 12.53 -2.43 5.08
C LEU A 130 13.83 -3.20 5.32
N SER A 131 14.62 -2.81 6.31
CA SER A 131 15.88 -3.47 6.67
C SER A 131 15.72 -4.91 7.19
N LYS A 132 14.52 -5.28 7.65
CA LYS A 132 14.23 -6.63 8.16
C LYS A 132 13.84 -7.62 7.04
N LEU A 133 13.62 -7.13 5.83
CA LEU A 133 13.19 -7.95 4.68
C LEU A 133 14.30 -8.81 4.08
N GLY A 134 15.54 -8.69 4.57
CA GLY A 134 16.68 -9.51 4.14
C GLY A 134 17.98 -9.10 4.80
N ASP A 135 18.96 -10.02 4.80
CA ASP A 135 20.27 -9.86 5.44
C ASP A 135 21.23 -8.96 4.64
N SER A 136 20.85 -8.58 3.43
CA SER A 136 21.61 -7.69 2.54
C SER A 136 20.66 -6.87 1.68
N THR A 137 21.14 -5.72 1.18
CA THR A 137 20.40 -4.87 0.24
C THR A 137 19.84 -5.67 -0.94
N GLN A 138 20.64 -6.57 -1.51
CA GLN A 138 20.19 -7.42 -2.63
C GLN A 138 19.03 -8.35 -2.25
N HIS A 139 19.06 -8.95 -1.05
CA HIS A 139 17.96 -9.79 -0.56
C HIS A 139 16.72 -8.97 -0.24
N GLN A 140 16.88 -7.77 0.30
CA GLN A 140 15.79 -6.84 0.57
C GLN A 140 15.13 -6.40 -0.73
N THR A 141 15.90 -5.93 -1.71
CA THR A 141 15.44 -5.54 -3.05
C THR A 141 14.65 -6.66 -3.70
N LYS A 142 15.21 -7.87 -3.71
CA LYS A 142 14.51 -9.04 -4.29
C LYS A 142 13.20 -9.34 -3.57
N ALA A 143 13.19 -9.35 -2.24
CA ALA A 143 11.99 -9.67 -1.46
C ALA A 143 10.88 -8.64 -1.70
N ILE A 144 11.25 -7.34 -1.77
CA ILE A 144 10.33 -6.26 -2.07
C ILE A 144 9.81 -6.37 -3.51
N HIS A 145 10.70 -6.54 -4.48
CA HIS A 145 10.32 -6.66 -5.88
C HIS A 145 9.33 -7.83 -6.11
N ASP A 146 9.61 -9.01 -5.53
CA ASP A 146 8.72 -10.17 -5.60
C ASP A 146 7.34 -9.85 -5.00
N LEU A 147 7.29 -9.09 -3.90
CA LEU A 147 6.06 -8.64 -3.26
C LEU A 147 5.29 -7.63 -4.14
N LEU A 148 5.98 -6.65 -4.73
CA LEU A 148 5.38 -5.67 -5.65
C LEU A 148 4.72 -6.36 -6.85
N ILE A 149 5.43 -7.28 -7.52
CA ILE A 149 4.89 -8.08 -8.63
C ILE A 149 3.63 -8.86 -8.21
N LEU A 150 3.62 -9.40 -7.01
CA LEU A 150 2.49 -10.17 -6.50
C LEU A 150 1.27 -9.31 -6.20
N ILE A 151 1.49 -8.09 -5.70
CA ILE A 151 0.45 -7.09 -5.38
C ILE A 151 -0.06 -6.39 -6.66
N ARG A 152 0.78 -6.21 -7.68
CA ARG A 152 0.45 -5.47 -8.91
C ARG A 152 -0.93 -5.78 -9.49
N PRO A 153 -1.35 -7.06 -9.64
CA PRO A 153 -2.64 -7.39 -10.25
C PRO A 153 -3.86 -7.14 -9.35
N ILE A 154 -3.68 -6.65 -8.12
CA ILE A 154 -4.80 -6.34 -7.22
C ILE A 154 -5.44 -5.03 -7.71
N PRO A 155 -6.72 -5.01 -8.12
CA PRO A 155 -7.37 -3.78 -8.55
C PRO A 155 -7.64 -2.89 -7.33
N MET A 156 -7.23 -1.61 -7.39
CA MET A 156 -7.41 -0.66 -6.28
C MET A 156 -8.47 0.41 -6.57
N GLY A 157 -8.79 0.67 -7.82
CA GLY A 157 -9.69 1.75 -8.20
C GLY A 157 -11.18 1.36 -8.20
N GLN A 158 -12.02 2.23 -8.76
CA GLN A 158 -13.47 2.06 -8.92
C GLN A 158 -13.89 0.82 -9.75
N LYS A 159 -12.92 0.08 -10.29
CA LYS A 159 -13.13 -1.17 -11.05
C LYS A 159 -13.51 -2.37 -10.19
N ALA A 160 -13.50 -2.23 -8.87
CA ALA A 160 -13.88 -3.30 -7.96
C ALA A 160 -15.31 -3.08 -7.46
N ASP A 161 -16.16 -4.12 -7.53
CA ASP A 161 -17.55 -4.10 -7.05
C ASP A 161 -17.66 -4.09 -5.50
N TYR A 162 -16.54 -3.91 -4.78
CA TYR A 162 -16.49 -3.94 -3.32
C TYR A 162 -15.25 -3.21 -2.79
N ASP A 163 -15.26 -2.87 -1.50
CA ASP A 163 -14.11 -2.31 -0.80
C ASP A 163 -12.96 -3.34 -0.74
N VAL A 164 -11.99 -3.18 -1.65
CA VAL A 164 -10.84 -4.08 -1.77
C VAL A 164 -9.91 -3.91 -0.59
N LEU A 165 -9.64 -2.68 -0.16
CA LEU A 165 -8.73 -2.40 0.97
C LEU A 165 -9.29 -2.94 2.28
N GLY A 166 -10.56 -2.66 2.57
CA GLY A 166 -11.23 -3.19 3.75
C GLY A 166 -11.23 -4.71 3.76
N PHE A 167 -11.54 -5.36 2.63
CA PHE A 167 -11.49 -6.80 2.50
C PHE A 167 -10.08 -7.38 2.77
N ILE A 168 -9.04 -6.76 2.21
CA ILE A 168 -7.65 -7.21 2.41
C ILE A 168 -7.26 -7.08 3.88
N TYR A 169 -7.58 -5.94 4.49
CA TYR A 169 -7.31 -5.69 5.89
C TYR A 169 -7.97 -6.73 6.79
N GLU A 170 -9.27 -6.95 6.64
CA GLU A 170 -10.01 -7.96 7.40
C GLU A 170 -9.45 -9.37 7.18
N TYR A 171 -9.16 -9.72 5.93
CA TYR A 171 -8.61 -11.04 5.60
C TYR A 171 -7.27 -11.28 6.27
N LEU A 172 -6.33 -10.31 6.22
CA LEU A 172 -5.03 -10.44 6.86
C LEU A 172 -5.15 -10.54 8.38
N ILE A 173 -5.99 -9.70 9.01
CA ILE A 173 -6.21 -9.78 10.45
C ILE A 173 -6.75 -11.16 10.85
N ASN A 174 -7.76 -11.69 10.14
CA ASN A 174 -8.33 -13.00 10.42
C ASN A 174 -7.29 -14.12 10.30
N MET A 175 -6.50 -14.10 9.23
CA MET A 175 -5.50 -15.15 8.99
C MET A 175 -4.35 -15.10 10.00
N PHE A 176 -3.92 -13.92 10.42
CA PHE A 176 -2.87 -13.78 11.42
C PHE A 176 -3.38 -14.07 12.83
N ALA A 177 -4.61 -13.70 13.17
CA ALA A 177 -5.26 -14.06 14.43
C ALA A 177 -5.37 -15.59 14.57
N ALA A 178 -5.77 -16.28 13.52
CA ALA A 178 -5.86 -17.75 13.51
C ALA A 178 -4.51 -18.43 13.74
N ASN A 179 -3.42 -17.85 13.22
CA ASN A 179 -2.06 -18.41 13.35
C ASN A 179 -1.34 -18.02 14.66
N ALA A 180 -1.72 -16.92 15.29
CA ALA A 180 -1.13 -16.45 16.55
C ALA A 180 -1.58 -17.27 17.79
N GLY A 181 -2.52 -18.16 17.64
CA GLY A 181 -2.86 -19.28 18.56
C GLY A 181 -3.38 -18.93 19.96
N LYS A 182 -3.37 -17.67 20.41
CA LYS A 182 -3.73 -17.32 21.79
C LYS A 182 -4.46 -15.98 22.02
N LYS A 183 -4.71 -15.18 20.99
CA LYS A 183 -5.26 -13.82 21.15
C LYS A 183 -6.35 -13.43 20.16
N ALA A 184 -7.07 -14.40 19.61
CA ALA A 184 -8.11 -14.15 18.59
C ALA A 184 -9.23 -13.20 19.03
N GLY A 185 -9.50 -13.11 20.33
CA GLY A 185 -10.53 -12.21 20.89
C GLY A 185 -10.12 -10.76 21.07
N GLU A 186 -8.84 -10.41 20.90
CA GLU A 186 -8.34 -9.03 21.09
C GLU A 186 -8.29 -8.22 19.78
N PHE A 187 -8.58 -8.82 18.62
CA PHE A 187 -8.17 -8.21 17.37
C PHE A 187 -9.23 -7.39 16.66
N TYR A 188 -10.47 -7.84 16.55
CA TYR A 188 -11.52 -7.04 15.95
C TYR A 188 -12.89 -7.73 16.05
N THR A 189 -13.96 -6.94 15.94
CA THR A 189 -15.32 -7.48 15.83
C THR A 189 -15.59 -7.93 14.40
N PRO A 190 -15.93 -9.22 14.14
CA PRO A 190 -16.25 -9.68 12.80
C PRO A 190 -17.33 -8.82 12.13
N HIS A 191 -17.17 -8.55 10.81
CA HIS A 191 -18.07 -7.66 10.07
C HIS A 191 -19.55 -8.02 10.24
N ALA A 192 -19.90 -9.32 10.21
CA ALA A 192 -21.27 -9.80 10.42
C ALA A 192 -21.81 -9.43 11.80
N VAL A 193 -20.95 -9.38 12.83
CA VAL A 193 -21.36 -8.99 14.20
C VAL A 193 -21.53 -7.48 14.29
N SER A 194 -20.60 -6.69 13.73
CA SER A 194 -20.72 -5.23 13.73
C SER A 194 -21.91 -4.76 12.90
N GLN A 195 -22.22 -5.41 11.79
CA GLN A 195 -23.41 -5.15 10.98
C GLN A 195 -24.68 -5.47 11.78
N LEU A 196 -24.75 -6.64 12.42
CA LEU A 196 -25.90 -6.99 13.27
C LEU A 196 -26.07 -5.99 14.41
N MET A 197 -25.00 -5.54 15.03
CA MET A 197 -25.05 -4.50 16.07
C MET A 197 -25.58 -3.16 15.53
N ALA A 198 -25.11 -2.76 14.33
CA ALA A 198 -25.61 -1.55 13.68
C ALA A 198 -27.09 -1.66 13.34
N ASP A 199 -27.55 -2.81 12.80
CA ASP A 199 -28.95 -3.06 12.45
C ASP A 199 -29.86 -3.08 13.69
N ILE A 200 -29.33 -3.39 14.89
CA ILE A 200 -30.11 -3.39 16.13
C ILE A 200 -30.28 -1.97 16.72
N VAL A 201 -29.30 -1.08 16.48
CA VAL A 201 -29.30 0.27 17.07
C VAL A 201 -29.74 1.37 16.11
N ALA A 202 -29.96 1.06 14.82
CA ALA A 202 -30.48 1.96 13.81
C ALA A 202 -32.00 2.01 13.87
#